data_5e2fe6114eeba2b298b3e4a2cb3c1ea0
#
_entry.id   5e2fe6114eeba2b298b3e4a2cb3c1ea0
#
_cell.length_a   1.000
_cell.length_b   1.000
_cell.length_c   1.000
_cell.angle_alpha   90.00
_cell.angle_beta   90.00
_cell.angle_gamma   90.00
#
_symmetry.space_group_name_H-M   'P 1'
#
loop_
_entity.id
_entity.type
_entity.pdbx_description
1 polymer ?
#
loop_
_entity_poly.entity_id
_entity_poly.type
_entity_poly.pdbx_seq_one_letter_code
_entity_poly.pdbx_strand_id
1 'polypeptide(L)'
;MPDRAEQLGSAPLPSLLLRLSVPSVAATVATSLYNVVDTLFVSWLGHQAIAALAVVFPYQIIVIAVGVGTGAGVSALVSRRFGEGDIEAANHAGGQVFFLSACWGVLFLFLAAGFAEPILAALGATPDITEQARLYLIITSCGAPALVFILVAGSLIRASGDAVRPMVMMIAASVLNMVLDPFLILGIGPFPALGIRGAALATVVAQCIGALIGLYYLLGLRTSFRIRSSHVRPDPRLIADICRVGMPASVQEVTESLAFICFNRVLSGYGSVALAAIGIAMRAADLAFMPIIGVSNALLPVVGYNFGAGNEKRLWSAVRLSCIGIMAAMAMLTVVYEVFAPQIVGLFSHDSEVVAAAVPALRIGMASIALIAPNVMFVATFQGLSMGKTALLLALTRQFLVFVPLVYLFEHLWGLTGAWVAMPASDTLVFIISFGFIYRQYRLRQQTGVGVTHQPDPVARSDRKT
;
A
#
# COMPACT_ATOMS: atom_id res chain seq x y z
N MET A 1 28.21 12.16 9.92
CA MET A 1 27.08 12.51 9.04
C MET A 1 25.87 12.66 9.92
N PRO A 2 25.04 13.69 9.78
CA PRO A 2 23.80 13.79 10.55
C PRO A 2 22.99 12.50 10.36
N ASP A 3 22.36 12.05 11.44
CA ASP A 3 21.54 10.84 11.40
C ASP A 3 20.47 11.01 10.31
N ARG A 4 20.16 9.93 9.57
CA ARG A 4 19.17 9.98 8.49
C ARG A 4 17.81 10.49 8.97
N ALA A 5 17.45 10.18 10.21
CA ALA A 5 16.23 10.68 10.83
C ALA A 5 16.26 12.22 11.00
N GLU A 6 17.39 12.83 11.38
CA GLU A 6 17.53 14.28 11.50
C GLU A 6 17.37 15.01 10.13
N GLN A 7 17.70 14.32 9.03
CA GLN A 7 17.52 14.87 7.68
C GLN A 7 16.03 15.10 7.34
N LEU A 8 15.10 14.36 7.95
CA LEU A 8 13.66 14.61 7.78
C LEU A 8 13.26 16.02 8.25
N GLY A 9 13.96 16.54 9.27
CA GLY A 9 13.75 17.87 9.84
C GLY A 9 14.62 18.97 9.25
N SER A 10 15.76 18.65 8.59
CA SER A 10 16.77 19.65 8.21
C SER A 10 17.08 19.74 6.73
N ALA A 11 17.04 18.61 5.96
CA ALA A 11 17.44 18.60 4.56
C ALA A 11 16.49 19.44 3.66
N PRO A 12 16.95 19.99 2.51
CA PRO A 12 16.09 20.69 1.55
C PRO A 12 14.92 19.80 1.10
N LEU A 13 13.68 20.27 1.26
CA LEU A 13 12.47 19.49 1.01
C LEU A 13 12.39 18.84 -0.39
N PRO A 14 12.71 19.55 -1.50
CA PRO A 14 12.61 18.94 -2.83
C PRO A 14 13.53 17.72 -2.98
N SER A 15 14.80 17.83 -2.58
CA SER A 15 15.76 16.74 -2.67
C SER A 15 15.44 15.60 -1.69
N LEU A 16 14.93 15.92 -0.49
CA LEU A 16 14.49 14.93 0.50
C LEU A 16 13.33 14.10 -0.04
N LEU A 17 12.28 14.76 -0.53
CA LEU A 17 11.11 14.09 -1.09
C LEU A 17 11.47 13.22 -2.28
N LEU A 18 12.27 13.71 -3.22
CA LEU A 18 12.75 12.91 -4.37
C LEU A 18 13.58 11.71 -3.92
N ARG A 19 14.51 11.91 -2.98
CA ARG A 19 15.36 10.83 -2.43
C ARG A 19 14.55 9.72 -1.73
N LEU A 20 13.41 10.06 -1.13
CA LEU A 20 12.54 9.08 -0.49
C LEU A 20 11.52 8.48 -1.46
N SER A 21 10.99 9.29 -2.40
CA SER A 21 9.96 8.85 -3.33
C SER A 21 10.51 7.94 -4.43
N VAL A 22 11.64 8.29 -5.05
CA VAL A 22 12.19 7.51 -6.18
C VAL A 22 12.46 6.05 -5.81
N PRO A 23 13.14 5.73 -4.69
CA PRO A 23 13.30 4.33 -4.27
C PRO A 23 11.97 3.66 -3.93
N SER A 24 11.01 4.39 -3.33
CA SER A 24 9.68 3.85 -3.02
C SER A 24 8.89 3.50 -4.28
N VAL A 25 8.94 4.35 -5.30
CA VAL A 25 8.35 4.06 -6.63
C VAL A 25 9.01 2.85 -7.26
N ALA A 26 10.35 2.78 -7.26
CA ALA A 26 11.07 1.64 -7.83
C ALA A 26 10.69 0.31 -7.14
N ALA A 27 10.52 0.32 -5.81
CA ALA A 27 10.05 -0.84 -5.06
C ALA A 27 8.64 -1.27 -5.48
N THR A 28 7.71 -0.31 -5.63
CA THR A 28 6.32 -0.58 -6.03
C THR A 28 6.26 -1.11 -7.45
N VAL A 29 7.02 -0.53 -8.39
CA VAL A 29 7.12 -1.00 -9.78
C VAL A 29 7.65 -2.43 -9.83
N ALA A 30 8.71 -2.76 -9.08
CA ALA A 30 9.25 -4.11 -9.03
C ALA A 30 8.23 -5.12 -8.49
N THR A 31 7.45 -4.74 -7.46
CA THR A 31 6.39 -5.58 -6.90
C THR A 31 5.26 -5.83 -7.92
N SER A 32 4.85 -4.80 -8.65
CA SER A 32 3.82 -4.96 -9.67
C SER A 32 4.30 -5.83 -10.84
N LEU A 33 5.56 -5.64 -11.25
CA LEU A 33 6.16 -6.42 -12.32
C LEU A 33 6.23 -7.91 -11.97
N TYR A 34 6.65 -8.26 -10.74
CA TYR A 34 6.69 -9.66 -10.35
C TYR A 34 5.29 -10.29 -10.32
N ASN A 35 4.24 -9.57 -9.88
CA ASN A 35 2.87 -10.09 -9.91
C ASN A 35 2.39 -10.42 -11.33
N VAL A 36 2.77 -9.60 -12.31
CA VAL A 36 2.46 -9.84 -13.71
C VAL A 36 3.20 -11.09 -14.22
N VAL A 37 4.49 -11.21 -13.91
CA VAL A 37 5.35 -12.33 -14.35
C VAL A 37 4.91 -13.64 -13.70
N ASP A 38 4.62 -13.64 -12.40
CA ASP A 38 4.09 -14.82 -11.68
C ASP A 38 2.77 -15.30 -12.29
N THR A 39 1.84 -14.37 -12.54
CA THR A 39 0.56 -14.70 -13.20
C THR A 39 0.80 -15.26 -14.61
N LEU A 40 1.78 -14.76 -15.35
CA LEU A 40 2.14 -15.25 -16.68
C LEU A 40 2.62 -16.70 -16.60
N PHE A 41 3.54 -17.05 -15.69
CA PHE A 41 4.00 -18.43 -15.54
C PHE A 41 2.89 -19.37 -15.07
N VAL A 42 2.04 -18.94 -14.14
CA VAL A 42 0.88 -19.71 -13.70
C VAL A 42 -0.12 -19.93 -14.86
N SER A 43 -0.24 -18.98 -15.78
CA SER A 43 -1.13 -19.12 -16.94
C SER A 43 -0.77 -20.29 -17.86
N TRP A 44 0.51 -20.68 -17.90
CA TRP A 44 0.97 -21.82 -18.69
C TRP A 44 0.55 -23.17 -18.11
N LEU A 45 0.09 -23.23 -16.85
CA LEU A 45 -0.46 -24.43 -16.23
C LEU A 45 -1.93 -24.68 -16.60
N GLY A 46 -2.57 -23.73 -17.31
CA GLY A 46 -3.95 -23.83 -17.75
C GLY A 46 -4.94 -23.03 -16.89
N HIS A 47 -6.21 -23.06 -17.35
CA HIS A 47 -7.28 -22.21 -16.79
C HIS A 47 -7.61 -22.51 -15.31
N GLN A 48 -7.49 -23.77 -14.89
CA GLN A 48 -7.76 -24.16 -13.49
C GLN A 48 -6.77 -23.52 -12.51
N ALA A 49 -5.48 -23.44 -12.88
CA ALA A 49 -4.46 -22.81 -12.04
C ALA A 49 -4.70 -21.30 -11.90
N ILE A 50 -5.06 -20.61 -13.00
CA ILE A 50 -5.41 -19.20 -12.97
C ILE A 50 -6.65 -18.97 -12.08
N ALA A 51 -7.68 -19.82 -12.24
CA ALA A 51 -8.89 -19.71 -11.44
C ALA A 51 -8.62 -19.95 -9.95
N ALA A 52 -7.77 -20.90 -9.60
CA ALA A 52 -7.34 -21.14 -8.21
C ALA A 52 -6.59 -19.93 -7.63
N LEU A 53 -5.67 -19.31 -8.41
CA LEU A 53 -4.96 -18.09 -8.01
C LEU A 53 -5.95 -16.94 -7.76
N ALA A 54 -6.89 -16.74 -8.70
CA ALA A 54 -7.89 -15.67 -8.62
C ALA A 54 -8.80 -15.80 -7.39
N VAL A 55 -9.20 -17.02 -7.02
CA VAL A 55 -10.03 -17.26 -5.83
C VAL A 55 -9.27 -17.00 -4.54
N VAL A 56 -7.96 -17.26 -4.47
CA VAL A 56 -7.13 -17.01 -3.27
C VAL A 56 -6.75 -15.52 -3.15
N PHE A 57 -6.74 -14.77 -4.24
CA PHE A 57 -6.28 -13.38 -4.29
C PHE A 57 -6.94 -12.45 -3.26
N PRO A 58 -8.27 -12.47 -3.01
CA PRO A 58 -8.89 -11.63 -1.97
C PRO A 58 -8.34 -11.89 -0.56
N TYR A 59 -8.01 -13.14 -0.23
CA TYR A 59 -7.36 -13.45 1.03
C TYR A 59 -5.97 -12.80 1.13
N GLN A 60 -5.18 -12.87 0.05
CA GLN A 60 -3.86 -12.22 0.01
C GLN A 60 -3.95 -10.70 0.15
N ILE A 61 -4.97 -10.06 -0.46
CA ILE A 61 -5.23 -8.62 -0.27
C ILE A 61 -5.43 -8.28 1.21
N ILE A 62 -6.17 -9.10 1.96
CA ILE A 62 -6.38 -8.87 3.40
C ILE A 62 -5.05 -8.97 4.17
N VAL A 63 -4.20 -9.95 3.85
CA VAL A 63 -2.86 -10.08 4.47
C VAL A 63 -2.02 -8.84 4.19
N ILE A 64 -1.99 -8.39 2.93
CA ILE A 64 -1.27 -7.18 2.50
C ILE A 64 -1.84 -5.93 3.20
N ALA A 65 -3.17 -5.77 3.23
CA ALA A 65 -3.83 -4.65 3.86
C ALA A 65 -3.47 -4.52 5.35
N VAL A 66 -3.42 -5.64 6.08
CA VAL A 66 -2.99 -5.64 7.49
C VAL A 66 -1.51 -5.29 7.63
N GLY A 67 -0.65 -5.79 6.73
CA GLY A 67 0.77 -5.46 6.71
C GLY A 67 1.03 -3.98 6.40
N VAL A 68 0.41 -3.44 5.35
CA VAL A 68 0.52 -2.03 4.94
C VAL A 68 -0.03 -1.11 6.02
N GLY A 69 -1.21 -1.42 6.57
CA GLY A 69 -1.82 -0.61 7.61
C GLY A 69 -1.00 -0.62 8.90
N THR A 70 -0.56 -1.79 9.38
CA THR A 70 0.35 -1.88 10.54
C THR A 70 1.64 -1.08 10.28
N GLY A 71 2.20 -1.16 9.07
CA GLY A 71 3.35 -0.38 8.63
C GLY A 71 3.12 1.12 8.67
N ALA A 72 1.94 1.61 8.24
CA ALA A 72 1.58 3.02 8.33
C ALA A 72 1.51 3.50 9.79
N GLY A 73 0.92 2.69 10.69
CA GLY A 73 0.87 2.97 12.12
C GLY A 73 2.26 3.05 12.75
N VAL A 74 3.14 2.08 12.45
CA VAL A 74 4.54 2.09 12.90
C VAL A 74 5.28 3.30 12.36
N SER A 75 5.14 3.61 11.06
CA SER A 75 5.81 4.75 10.44
C SER A 75 5.39 6.07 11.06
N ALA A 76 4.08 6.27 11.31
CA ALA A 76 3.56 7.48 11.95
C ALA A 76 4.08 7.66 13.37
N LEU A 77 4.04 6.60 14.20
CA LEU A 77 4.49 6.66 15.59
C LEU A 77 6.01 6.87 15.69
N VAL A 78 6.79 6.07 14.97
CA VAL A 78 8.25 6.09 15.03
C VAL A 78 8.84 7.39 14.49
N SER A 79 8.36 7.87 13.33
CA SER A 79 8.83 9.15 12.77
C SER A 79 8.51 10.32 13.71
N ARG A 80 7.34 10.29 14.36
CA ARG A 80 6.97 11.27 15.37
C ARG A 80 7.92 11.24 16.57
N ARG A 81 8.24 10.05 17.14
CA ARG A 81 9.17 9.90 18.26
C ARG A 81 10.58 10.40 17.90
N PHE A 82 11.05 10.14 16.68
CA PHE A 82 12.30 10.73 16.20
C PHE A 82 12.22 12.25 16.15
N GLY A 83 11.10 12.83 15.71
CA GLY A 83 10.89 14.28 15.72
C GLY A 83 10.86 14.89 17.12
N GLU A 84 10.32 14.17 18.11
CA GLU A 84 10.33 14.54 19.54
C GLU A 84 11.73 14.42 20.17
N GLY A 85 12.70 13.83 19.48
CA GLY A 85 14.05 13.57 19.98
C GLY A 85 14.13 12.36 20.93
N ASP A 86 13.04 11.60 21.08
CA ASP A 86 12.96 10.42 21.94
C ASP A 86 13.34 9.14 21.16
N ILE A 87 14.65 8.94 21.02
CA ILE A 87 15.22 7.81 20.29
C ILE A 87 14.86 6.47 20.96
N GLU A 88 14.80 6.44 22.29
CA GLU A 88 14.49 5.21 23.02
C GLU A 88 13.03 4.79 22.79
N ALA A 89 12.08 5.73 22.86
CA ALA A 89 10.69 5.45 22.51
C ALA A 89 10.53 5.03 21.04
N ALA A 90 11.32 5.61 20.12
CA ALA A 90 11.34 5.19 18.72
C ALA A 90 11.85 3.75 18.56
N ASN A 91 12.89 3.35 19.32
CA ASN A 91 13.41 1.97 19.34
C ASN A 91 12.38 0.99 19.91
N HIS A 92 11.69 1.36 21.01
CA HIS A 92 10.62 0.55 21.59
C HIS A 92 9.46 0.35 20.61
N ALA A 93 8.99 1.43 19.97
CA ALA A 93 7.95 1.33 18.95
C ALA A 93 8.42 0.49 17.75
N GLY A 94 9.69 0.63 17.32
CA GLY A 94 10.31 -0.18 16.30
C GLY A 94 10.42 -1.66 16.67
N GLY A 95 10.65 -1.97 17.94
CA GLY A 95 10.69 -3.35 18.45
C GLY A 95 9.34 -4.08 18.32
N GLN A 96 8.21 -3.36 18.39
CA GLN A 96 6.88 -3.96 18.24
C GLN A 96 6.63 -4.55 16.84
N VAL A 97 7.43 -4.18 15.83
CA VAL A 97 7.36 -4.75 14.48
C VAL A 97 7.51 -6.26 14.50
N PHE A 98 8.44 -6.80 15.29
CA PHE A 98 8.67 -8.24 15.40
C PHE A 98 7.46 -8.95 15.99
N PHE A 99 6.91 -8.42 17.08
CA PHE A 99 5.74 -9.01 17.74
C PHE A 99 4.50 -8.94 16.85
N LEU A 100 4.19 -7.77 16.28
CA LEU A 100 3.01 -7.60 15.44
C LEU A 100 3.08 -8.43 14.15
N SER A 101 4.26 -8.49 13.51
CA SER A 101 4.41 -9.31 12.30
C SER A 101 4.26 -10.80 12.60
N ALA A 102 4.79 -11.27 13.74
CA ALA A 102 4.59 -12.65 14.17
C ALA A 102 3.13 -12.95 14.48
N CYS A 103 2.45 -12.08 15.24
CA CYS A 103 1.03 -12.26 15.59
C CYS A 103 0.14 -12.32 14.35
N TRP A 104 0.26 -11.34 13.45
CA TRP A 104 -0.53 -11.30 12.22
C TRP A 104 -0.21 -12.49 11.32
N GLY A 105 1.08 -12.79 11.13
CA GLY A 105 1.50 -13.90 10.29
C GLY A 105 1.00 -15.25 10.81
N VAL A 106 1.13 -15.50 12.12
CA VAL A 106 0.61 -16.73 12.74
C VAL A 106 -0.91 -16.81 12.67
N LEU A 107 -1.61 -15.67 12.85
CA LEU A 107 -3.06 -15.62 12.71
C LEU A 107 -3.51 -16.03 11.30
N PHE A 108 -2.90 -15.46 10.26
CA PHE A 108 -3.24 -15.79 8.88
C PHE A 108 -2.87 -17.24 8.53
N LEU A 109 -1.73 -17.73 9.00
CA LEU A 109 -1.37 -19.13 8.83
C LEU A 109 -2.39 -20.06 9.52
N PHE A 110 -2.79 -19.74 10.74
CA PHE A 110 -3.80 -20.52 11.48
C PHE A 110 -5.15 -20.51 10.75
N LEU A 111 -5.59 -19.35 10.26
CA LEU A 111 -6.83 -19.24 9.49
C LEU A 111 -6.77 -20.06 8.20
N ALA A 112 -5.67 -20.00 7.46
CA ALA A 112 -5.50 -20.78 6.24
C ALA A 112 -5.39 -22.28 6.50
N ALA A 113 -4.68 -22.71 7.54
CA ALA A 113 -4.51 -24.11 7.85
C ALA A 113 -5.76 -24.75 8.45
N GLY A 114 -6.48 -24.02 9.33
CA GLY A 114 -7.64 -24.53 10.04
C GLY A 114 -8.98 -24.35 9.31
N PHE A 115 -9.07 -23.33 8.43
CA PHE A 115 -10.32 -22.92 7.80
C PHE A 115 -10.21 -22.74 6.28
N ALA A 116 -9.28 -23.46 5.60
CA ALA A 116 -9.07 -23.33 4.16
C ALA A 116 -10.36 -23.57 3.35
N GLU A 117 -11.07 -24.66 3.62
CA GLU A 117 -12.29 -25.02 2.89
C GLU A 117 -13.42 -24.00 3.06
N PRO A 118 -13.81 -23.58 4.27
CA PRO A 118 -14.85 -22.55 4.43
C PRO A 118 -14.42 -21.20 3.85
N ILE A 119 -13.14 -20.83 3.93
CA ILE A 119 -12.63 -19.60 3.31
C ILE A 119 -12.78 -19.68 1.79
N LEU A 120 -12.35 -20.76 1.17
CA LEU A 120 -12.42 -20.94 -0.28
C LEU A 120 -13.87 -21.04 -0.77
N ALA A 121 -14.75 -21.71 -0.03
CA ALA A 121 -16.18 -21.76 -0.33
C ALA A 121 -16.80 -20.35 -0.28
N ALA A 122 -16.47 -19.55 0.73
CA ALA A 122 -16.92 -18.15 0.84
C ALA A 122 -16.37 -17.25 -0.30
N LEU A 123 -15.19 -17.59 -0.82
CA LEU A 123 -14.56 -16.88 -1.96
C LEU A 123 -15.03 -17.40 -3.32
N GLY A 124 -15.90 -18.41 -3.36
CA GLY A 124 -16.51 -18.92 -4.59
C GLY A 124 -15.69 -19.99 -5.32
N ALA A 125 -14.85 -20.76 -4.61
CA ALA A 125 -14.13 -21.88 -5.19
C ALA A 125 -15.11 -22.95 -5.69
N THR A 126 -14.93 -23.38 -6.93
CA THR A 126 -15.68 -24.51 -7.50
C THR A 126 -14.97 -25.83 -7.18
N PRO A 127 -15.68 -26.98 -7.17
CA PRO A 127 -15.10 -28.26 -6.76
C PRO A 127 -13.85 -28.68 -7.55
N ASP A 128 -13.77 -28.32 -8.82
CA ASP A 128 -12.68 -28.63 -9.75
C ASP A 128 -11.37 -27.89 -9.46
N ILE A 129 -11.41 -26.70 -8.79
CA ILE A 129 -10.23 -25.91 -8.44
C ILE A 129 -9.93 -25.91 -6.94
N THR A 130 -10.84 -26.40 -6.08
CA THR A 130 -10.75 -26.30 -4.63
C THR A 130 -9.45 -26.86 -4.10
N GLU A 131 -9.00 -28.03 -4.55
CA GLU A 131 -7.75 -28.65 -4.06
C GLU A 131 -6.51 -27.84 -4.45
N GLN A 132 -6.44 -27.31 -5.68
CA GLN A 132 -5.35 -26.44 -6.10
C GLN A 132 -5.32 -25.12 -5.32
N ALA A 133 -6.50 -24.51 -5.13
CA ALA A 133 -6.66 -23.30 -4.36
C ALA A 133 -6.28 -23.50 -2.88
N ARG A 134 -6.67 -24.65 -2.29
CA ARG A 134 -6.34 -25.01 -0.90
C ARG A 134 -4.82 -25.13 -0.71
N LEU A 135 -4.16 -25.85 -1.59
CA LEU A 135 -2.71 -26.01 -1.52
C LEU A 135 -1.98 -24.68 -1.69
N TYR A 136 -2.41 -23.87 -2.65
CA TYR A 136 -1.85 -22.54 -2.89
C TYR A 136 -2.06 -21.64 -1.66
N LEU A 137 -3.28 -21.59 -1.11
CA LEU A 137 -3.62 -20.80 0.07
C LEU A 137 -2.77 -21.18 1.28
N ILE A 138 -2.64 -22.47 1.60
CA ILE A 138 -1.89 -22.95 2.76
C ILE A 138 -0.39 -22.63 2.59
N ILE A 139 0.19 -22.93 1.42
CA ILE A 139 1.62 -22.72 1.18
C ILE A 139 1.94 -21.21 1.25
N THR A 140 1.17 -20.35 0.56
CA THR A 140 1.42 -18.91 0.59
C THR A 140 1.22 -18.32 1.98
N SER A 141 0.30 -18.87 2.77
CA SER A 141 0.09 -18.45 4.16
C SER A 141 1.24 -18.83 5.10
N CYS A 142 2.04 -19.85 4.77
CA CYS A 142 3.30 -20.11 5.48
C CYS A 142 4.29 -18.93 5.30
N GLY A 143 4.20 -18.19 4.20
CA GLY A 143 4.96 -16.97 3.95
C GLY A 143 4.38 -15.71 4.61
N ALA A 144 3.15 -15.75 5.11
CA ALA A 144 2.49 -14.57 5.67
C ALA A 144 3.29 -13.86 6.78
N PRO A 145 3.96 -14.55 7.73
CA PRO A 145 4.82 -13.88 8.71
C PRO A 145 5.95 -13.08 8.06
N ALA A 146 6.58 -13.64 7.01
CA ALA A 146 7.65 -12.99 6.28
C ALA A 146 7.14 -11.80 5.46
N LEU A 147 6.00 -11.95 4.78
CA LEU A 147 5.36 -10.88 4.01
C LEU A 147 4.98 -9.69 4.91
N VAL A 148 4.26 -9.95 6.01
CA VAL A 148 3.88 -8.89 6.96
C VAL A 148 5.12 -8.22 7.54
N PHE A 149 6.16 -8.99 7.87
CA PHE A 149 7.42 -8.44 8.36
C PHE A 149 8.10 -7.53 7.34
N ILE A 150 8.18 -7.91 6.04
CA ILE A 150 8.76 -7.06 4.98
C ILE A 150 8.02 -5.72 4.90
N LEU A 151 6.69 -5.73 4.90
CA LEU A 151 5.85 -4.53 4.77
C LEU A 151 6.03 -3.60 5.98
N VAL A 152 5.96 -4.17 7.19
CA VAL A 152 6.06 -3.38 8.43
C VAL A 152 7.50 -2.92 8.68
N ALA A 153 8.51 -3.79 8.51
CA ALA A 153 9.92 -3.44 8.63
C ALA A 153 10.35 -2.41 7.58
N GLY A 154 9.86 -2.55 6.34
CA GLY A 154 10.08 -1.55 5.28
C GLY A 154 9.54 -0.18 5.67
N SER A 155 8.36 -0.12 6.28
CA SER A 155 7.75 1.13 6.77
C SER A 155 8.50 1.70 7.97
N LEU A 156 8.98 0.85 8.88
CA LEU A 156 9.84 1.24 10.00
C LEU A 156 11.14 1.88 9.50
N ILE A 157 11.82 1.25 8.53
CA ILE A 157 13.08 1.78 7.99
C ILE A 157 12.84 3.10 7.28
N ARG A 158 11.73 3.24 6.52
CA ARG A 158 11.34 4.53 5.91
C ARG A 158 11.08 5.61 6.94
N ALA A 159 10.52 5.27 8.10
CA ALA A 159 10.30 6.20 9.22
C ALA A 159 11.59 6.85 9.73
N SER A 160 12.74 6.21 9.55
CA SER A 160 14.07 6.78 9.86
C SER A 160 14.71 7.57 8.71
N GLY A 161 13.97 7.87 7.63
CA GLY A 161 14.48 8.62 6.48
C GLY A 161 15.28 7.79 5.47
N ASP A 162 15.19 6.46 5.52
CA ASP A 162 15.86 5.56 4.59
C ASP A 162 14.83 4.81 3.71
N ALA A 163 14.72 5.19 2.44
CA ALA A 163 13.88 4.50 1.47
C ALA A 163 14.65 3.50 0.59
N VAL A 164 15.98 3.56 0.58
CA VAL A 164 16.80 2.69 -0.29
C VAL A 164 16.81 1.26 0.23
N ARG A 165 16.95 1.06 1.54
CA ARG A 165 16.97 -0.30 2.10
C ARG A 165 15.65 -1.04 1.91
N PRO A 166 14.46 -0.46 2.20
CA PRO A 166 13.19 -1.08 1.87
C PRO A 166 13.04 -1.39 0.37
N MET A 167 13.53 -0.51 -0.50
CA MET A 167 13.58 -0.78 -1.94
C MET A 167 14.39 -2.03 -2.25
N VAL A 168 15.60 -2.16 -1.69
CA VAL A 168 16.46 -3.34 -1.91
C VAL A 168 15.77 -4.61 -1.40
N MET A 169 15.12 -4.57 -0.23
CA MET A 169 14.35 -5.71 0.30
C MET A 169 13.26 -6.18 -0.68
N MET A 170 12.47 -5.24 -1.20
CA MET A 170 11.37 -5.55 -2.10
C MET A 170 11.86 -5.99 -3.48
N ILE A 171 12.84 -5.29 -4.06
CA ILE A 171 13.42 -5.67 -5.37
C ILE A 171 14.08 -7.03 -5.29
N ALA A 172 14.85 -7.32 -4.24
CA ALA A 172 15.50 -8.62 -4.07
C ALA A 172 14.46 -9.76 -3.98
N ALA A 173 13.39 -9.58 -3.20
CA ALA A 173 12.29 -10.54 -3.13
C ALA A 173 11.60 -10.71 -4.50
N SER A 174 11.26 -9.60 -5.18
CA SER A 174 10.58 -9.63 -6.48
C SER A 174 11.42 -10.32 -7.56
N VAL A 175 12.70 -9.98 -7.66
CA VAL A 175 13.61 -10.59 -8.65
C VAL A 175 13.82 -12.07 -8.35
N LEU A 176 13.98 -12.43 -7.07
CA LEU A 176 14.15 -13.83 -6.68
C LEU A 176 12.90 -14.64 -7.01
N ASN A 177 11.71 -14.12 -6.76
CA ASN A 177 10.46 -14.78 -7.14
C ASN A 177 10.39 -15.00 -8.66
N MET A 178 10.60 -13.96 -9.47
CA MET A 178 10.59 -14.08 -10.95
C MET A 178 11.62 -15.09 -11.47
N VAL A 179 12.76 -15.24 -10.78
CA VAL A 179 13.77 -16.24 -11.14
C VAL A 179 13.34 -17.64 -10.71
N LEU A 180 12.76 -17.82 -9.53
CA LEU A 180 12.34 -19.12 -9.00
C LEU A 180 11.11 -19.69 -9.70
N ASP A 181 10.20 -18.84 -10.17
CA ASP A 181 8.95 -19.27 -10.81
C ASP A 181 9.17 -20.28 -11.94
N PRO A 182 9.95 -20.01 -13.00
CA PRO A 182 10.13 -20.98 -14.10
C PRO A 182 10.80 -22.28 -13.61
N PHE A 183 11.70 -22.23 -12.63
CA PHE A 183 12.35 -23.44 -12.09
C PHE A 183 11.39 -24.31 -11.32
N LEU A 184 10.56 -23.72 -10.43
CA LEU A 184 9.68 -24.46 -9.53
C LEU A 184 8.30 -24.77 -10.16
N ILE A 185 7.80 -23.92 -11.05
CA ILE A 185 6.53 -24.14 -11.74
C ILE A 185 6.70 -25.18 -12.84
N LEU A 186 7.68 -24.99 -13.73
CA LEU A 186 7.87 -25.79 -14.95
C LEU A 186 8.84 -26.95 -14.77
N GLY A 187 9.63 -26.97 -13.68
CA GLY A 187 10.62 -28.02 -13.44
C GLY A 187 11.85 -27.91 -14.35
N ILE A 188 12.38 -26.70 -14.54
CA ILE A 188 13.57 -26.48 -15.35
C ILE A 188 14.82 -26.89 -14.55
N GLY A 189 15.73 -27.65 -15.17
CA GLY A 189 16.97 -28.12 -14.59
C GLY A 189 16.76 -29.27 -13.57
N PRO A 190 17.36 -29.20 -12.36
CA PRO A 190 17.27 -30.28 -11.37
C PRO A 190 15.96 -30.25 -10.54
N PHE A 191 15.09 -29.28 -10.77
CA PHE A 191 13.88 -29.10 -10.00
C PHE A 191 12.70 -29.90 -10.57
N PRO A 192 11.84 -30.51 -9.72
CA PRO A 192 10.62 -31.14 -10.19
C PRO A 192 9.59 -30.08 -10.61
N ALA A 193 8.78 -30.38 -11.62
CA ALA A 193 7.65 -29.54 -12.02
C ALA A 193 6.56 -29.59 -10.93
N LEU A 194 6.47 -28.58 -10.11
CA LEU A 194 5.52 -28.50 -8.98
C LEU A 194 4.22 -27.79 -9.34
N GLY A 195 4.13 -27.21 -10.53
CA GLY A 195 2.93 -26.48 -10.96
C GLY A 195 2.58 -25.33 -10.02
N ILE A 196 1.31 -25.21 -9.62
CA ILE A 196 0.82 -24.14 -8.73
C ILE A 196 1.48 -24.16 -7.35
N ARG A 197 1.89 -25.34 -6.85
CA ARG A 197 2.68 -25.46 -5.60
C ARG A 197 4.04 -24.80 -5.76
N GLY A 198 4.63 -24.89 -6.96
CA GLY A 198 5.89 -24.24 -7.31
C GLY A 198 5.81 -22.72 -7.23
N ALA A 199 4.76 -22.12 -7.79
CA ALA A 199 4.48 -20.68 -7.68
C ALA A 199 4.34 -20.23 -6.22
N ALA A 200 3.55 -20.97 -5.42
CA ALA A 200 3.40 -20.67 -4.00
C ALA A 200 4.72 -20.77 -3.23
N LEU A 201 5.55 -21.80 -3.49
CA LEU A 201 6.86 -21.96 -2.86
C LEU A 201 7.86 -20.88 -3.27
N ALA A 202 7.89 -20.51 -4.56
CA ALA A 202 8.74 -19.41 -5.05
C ALA A 202 8.41 -18.10 -4.31
N THR A 203 7.13 -17.80 -4.16
CA THR A 203 6.64 -16.63 -3.41
C THR A 203 7.09 -16.67 -1.95
N VAL A 204 6.92 -17.79 -1.26
CA VAL A 204 7.31 -17.94 0.16
C VAL A 204 8.82 -17.80 0.34
N VAL A 205 9.62 -18.48 -0.51
CA VAL A 205 11.10 -18.39 -0.45
C VAL A 205 11.55 -16.95 -0.69
N ALA A 206 10.99 -16.28 -1.68
CA ALA A 206 11.30 -14.88 -1.99
C ALA A 206 10.95 -13.95 -0.82
N GLN A 207 9.79 -14.13 -0.20
CA GLN A 207 9.38 -13.38 0.99
C GLN A 207 10.31 -13.66 2.18
N CYS A 208 10.70 -14.91 2.42
CA CYS A 208 11.62 -15.25 3.50
C CYS A 208 12.98 -14.56 3.30
N ILE A 209 13.53 -14.57 2.09
CA ILE A 209 14.80 -13.89 1.79
C ILE A 209 14.66 -12.37 1.95
N GLY A 210 13.58 -11.76 1.46
CA GLY A 210 13.29 -10.34 1.70
C GLY A 210 13.20 -10.00 3.19
N ALA A 211 12.55 -10.87 3.98
CA ALA A 211 12.46 -10.72 5.44
C ALA A 211 13.84 -10.84 6.12
N LEU A 212 14.68 -11.78 5.69
CA LEU A 212 16.06 -11.94 6.20
C LEU A 212 16.91 -10.70 5.88
N ILE A 213 16.78 -10.12 4.69
CA ILE A 213 17.46 -8.86 4.34
C ILE A 213 16.95 -7.73 5.25
N GLY A 214 15.65 -7.66 5.50
CA GLY A 214 15.04 -6.69 6.43
C GLY A 214 15.57 -6.85 7.86
N LEU A 215 15.63 -8.09 8.34
CA LEU A 215 16.19 -8.43 9.64
C LEU A 215 17.67 -8.01 9.75
N TYR A 216 18.47 -8.32 8.74
CA TYR A 216 19.86 -7.88 8.66
C TYR A 216 20.01 -6.36 8.74
N TYR A 217 19.13 -5.62 8.05
CA TYR A 217 19.13 -4.16 8.13
C TYR A 217 18.70 -3.63 9.48
N LEU A 218 17.71 -4.22 10.13
CA LEU A 218 17.22 -3.74 11.43
C LEU A 218 18.16 -4.06 12.59
N LEU A 219 18.83 -5.20 12.55
CA LEU A 219 19.80 -5.62 13.57
C LEU A 219 21.23 -5.11 13.31
N GLY A 220 21.50 -4.59 12.11
CA GLY A 220 22.82 -4.12 11.70
C GLY A 220 23.22 -2.80 12.39
N LEU A 221 24.53 -2.63 12.63
CA LEU A 221 25.09 -1.47 13.32
C LEU A 221 25.01 -0.13 12.56
N ARG A 222 24.54 -0.14 11.32
CA ARG A 222 24.49 1.05 10.44
C ARG A 222 23.08 1.63 10.27
N THR A 223 22.15 1.31 11.16
CA THR A 223 20.79 1.86 11.17
C THR A 223 20.63 2.95 12.23
N SER A 224 19.63 3.81 12.06
CA SER A 224 19.22 4.78 13.11
C SER A 224 18.57 4.09 14.31
N PHE A 225 18.26 2.80 14.18
CA PHE A 225 17.67 1.99 15.25
C PHE A 225 18.73 1.21 16.01
N ARG A 226 18.52 1.06 17.32
CA ARG A 226 19.26 0.17 18.21
C ARG A 226 18.28 -0.72 18.94
N ILE A 227 17.64 -1.62 18.18
CA ILE A 227 16.62 -2.52 18.72
C ILE A 227 17.31 -3.59 19.58
N ARG A 228 16.97 -3.63 20.85
CA ARG A 228 17.42 -4.64 21.83
C ARG A 228 16.32 -5.66 22.06
N SER A 229 16.65 -6.81 22.64
CA SER A 229 15.66 -7.85 22.98
C SER A 229 14.58 -7.34 23.95
N SER A 230 14.90 -6.36 24.80
CA SER A 230 13.94 -5.69 25.68
C SER A 230 12.85 -4.93 24.92
N HIS A 231 13.17 -4.36 23.74
CA HIS A 231 12.24 -3.59 22.92
C HIS A 231 11.23 -4.47 22.17
N VAL A 232 11.54 -5.76 22.01
CA VAL A 232 10.65 -6.73 21.32
C VAL A 232 9.51 -7.21 22.23
N ARG A 233 9.62 -6.98 23.56
CA ARG A 233 8.53 -7.34 24.47
C ARG A 233 7.28 -6.54 24.14
N PRO A 234 6.10 -7.19 24.09
CA PRO A 234 4.85 -6.53 23.73
C PRO A 234 4.50 -5.44 24.76
N ASP A 235 4.31 -4.21 24.26
CA ASP A 235 3.79 -3.11 25.05
C ASP A 235 2.38 -2.78 24.54
N PRO A 236 1.32 -3.05 25.33
CA PRO A 236 -0.06 -2.82 24.91
C PRO A 236 -0.36 -1.36 24.56
N ARG A 237 0.33 -0.39 25.16
CA ARG A 237 0.14 1.04 24.88
C ARG A 237 0.70 1.40 23.51
N LEU A 238 1.93 0.97 23.22
CA LEU A 238 2.55 1.19 21.90
C LEU A 238 1.77 0.47 20.79
N ILE A 239 1.33 -0.77 21.05
CA ILE A 239 0.50 -1.53 20.11
C ILE A 239 -0.82 -0.80 19.86
N ALA A 240 -1.49 -0.27 20.89
CA ALA A 240 -2.72 0.49 20.72
C ALA A 240 -2.50 1.78 19.91
N ASP A 241 -1.38 2.49 20.11
CA ASP A 241 -1.03 3.69 19.36
C ASP A 241 -0.73 3.35 17.88
N ILE A 242 -0.02 2.25 17.60
CA ILE A 242 0.19 1.75 16.24
C ILE A 242 -1.15 1.38 15.60
N CYS A 243 -2.01 0.64 16.30
CA CYS A 243 -3.31 0.23 15.79
C CYS A 243 -4.28 1.41 15.57
N ARG A 244 -4.17 2.49 16.35
CA ARG A 244 -4.99 3.71 16.17
C ARG A 244 -4.87 4.31 14.76
N VAL A 245 -3.71 4.19 14.13
CA VAL A 245 -3.47 4.63 12.75
C VAL A 245 -3.51 3.44 11.79
N GLY A 246 -2.94 2.32 12.19
CA GLY A 246 -2.78 1.13 11.36
C GLY A 246 -4.10 0.46 10.98
N MET A 247 -4.99 0.22 11.94
CA MET A 247 -6.28 -0.43 11.65
C MET A 247 -7.15 0.38 10.68
N PRO A 248 -7.32 1.72 10.85
CA PRO A 248 -7.95 2.55 9.84
C PRO A 248 -7.34 2.44 8.45
N ALA A 249 -6.01 2.37 8.36
CA ALA A 249 -5.31 2.22 7.08
C ALA A 249 -5.55 0.82 6.46
N SER A 250 -5.56 -0.25 7.27
CA SER A 250 -5.91 -1.60 6.79
C SER A 250 -7.34 -1.66 6.26
N VAL A 251 -8.29 -1.05 6.96
CA VAL A 251 -9.70 -0.98 6.51
C VAL A 251 -9.82 -0.21 5.20
N GLN A 252 -9.04 0.86 5.01
CA GLN A 252 -9.00 1.61 3.77
C GLN A 252 -8.64 0.73 2.57
N GLU A 253 -7.58 -0.09 2.67
CA GLU A 253 -7.13 -1.01 1.61
C GLU A 253 -8.22 -2.03 1.23
N VAL A 254 -8.86 -2.64 2.25
CA VAL A 254 -9.96 -3.60 2.01
C VAL A 254 -11.17 -2.91 1.37
N THR A 255 -11.48 -1.70 1.81
CA THR A 255 -12.61 -0.90 1.31
C THR A 255 -12.47 -0.58 -0.18
N GLU A 256 -11.25 -0.31 -0.64
CA GLU A 256 -10.97 -0.06 -2.05
C GLU A 256 -11.32 -1.28 -2.92
N SER A 257 -10.93 -2.47 -2.48
CA SER A 257 -11.27 -3.73 -3.17
C SER A 257 -12.79 -3.97 -3.23
N LEU A 258 -13.52 -3.67 -2.14
CA LEU A 258 -14.99 -3.82 -2.11
C LEU A 258 -15.70 -2.86 -3.07
N ALA A 259 -15.25 -1.62 -3.17
CA ALA A 259 -15.80 -0.65 -4.11
C ALA A 259 -15.62 -1.11 -5.56
N PHE A 260 -14.47 -1.73 -5.86
CA PHE A 260 -14.22 -2.35 -7.17
C PHE A 260 -15.16 -3.51 -7.48
N ILE A 261 -15.50 -4.34 -6.51
CA ILE A 261 -16.48 -5.42 -6.68
C ILE A 261 -17.85 -4.82 -7.05
N CYS A 262 -18.29 -3.75 -6.37
CA CYS A 262 -19.53 -3.05 -6.72
C CYS A 262 -19.50 -2.50 -8.15
N PHE A 263 -18.39 -1.89 -8.54
CA PHE A 263 -18.20 -1.36 -9.88
C PHE A 263 -18.24 -2.45 -10.96
N ASN A 264 -17.52 -3.54 -10.77
CA ASN A 264 -17.52 -4.68 -11.70
C ASN A 264 -18.92 -5.32 -11.81
N ARG A 265 -19.70 -5.34 -10.73
CA ARG A 265 -21.09 -5.84 -10.76
C ARG A 265 -21.99 -4.99 -11.66
N VAL A 266 -21.83 -3.69 -11.65
CA VAL A 266 -22.54 -2.79 -12.57
C VAL A 266 -22.13 -3.07 -14.02
N LEU A 267 -20.81 -3.16 -14.26
CA LEU A 267 -20.27 -3.39 -15.61
C LEU A 267 -20.62 -4.76 -16.19
N SER A 268 -20.82 -5.78 -15.33
CA SER A 268 -21.22 -7.12 -15.78
C SER A 268 -22.56 -7.12 -16.53
N GLY A 269 -23.43 -6.15 -16.29
CA GLY A 269 -24.69 -5.97 -17.03
C GLY A 269 -24.49 -5.58 -18.50
N TYR A 270 -23.30 -5.10 -18.86
CA TYR A 270 -22.95 -4.68 -20.24
C TYR A 270 -22.16 -5.74 -21.03
N GLY A 271 -22.01 -6.93 -20.47
CA GLY A 271 -21.37 -8.05 -21.14
C GLY A 271 -19.84 -8.13 -20.93
N SER A 272 -19.24 -9.16 -21.53
CA SER A 272 -17.83 -9.48 -21.34
C SER A 272 -16.87 -8.44 -21.94
N VAL A 273 -17.26 -7.77 -23.02
CA VAL A 273 -16.46 -6.73 -23.67
C VAL A 273 -16.25 -5.54 -22.73
N ALA A 274 -17.29 -5.09 -22.00
CA ALA A 274 -17.19 -4.00 -21.05
C ALA A 274 -16.29 -4.37 -19.86
N LEU A 275 -16.40 -5.60 -19.35
CA LEU A 275 -15.53 -6.11 -18.28
C LEU A 275 -14.07 -6.24 -18.74
N ALA A 276 -13.83 -6.71 -19.96
CA ALA A 276 -12.49 -6.79 -20.53
C ALA A 276 -11.89 -5.39 -20.72
N ALA A 277 -12.69 -4.45 -21.24
CA ALA A 277 -12.27 -3.07 -21.46
C ALA A 277 -11.82 -2.37 -20.18
N ILE A 278 -12.62 -2.46 -19.10
CA ILE A 278 -12.24 -1.86 -17.82
C ILE A 278 -11.05 -2.59 -17.18
N GLY A 279 -10.96 -3.91 -17.31
CA GLY A 279 -9.82 -4.69 -16.83
C GLY A 279 -8.50 -4.24 -17.47
N ILE A 280 -8.50 -3.96 -18.78
CA ILE A 280 -7.34 -3.41 -19.49
C ILE A 280 -7.06 -1.98 -19.04
N ALA A 281 -8.09 -1.12 -18.98
CA ALA A 281 -7.93 0.27 -18.54
C ALA A 281 -7.35 0.35 -17.11
N MET A 282 -7.80 -0.52 -16.19
CA MET A 282 -7.29 -0.60 -14.85
C MET A 282 -5.81 -1.03 -14.78
N ARG A 283 -5.42 -2.09 -15.51
CA ARG A 283 -4.02 -2.53 -15.56
C ARG A 283 -3.10 -1.45 -16.13
N ALA A 284 -3.56 -0.71 -17.12
CA ALA A 284 -2.84 0.45 -17.64
C ALA A 284 -2.75 1.59 -16.58
N ALA A 285 -3.85 1.86 -15.87
CA ALA A 285 -3.89 2.86 -14.81
C ALA A 285 -3.03 2.50 -13.60
N ASP A 286 -2.89 1.24 -13.23
CA ASP A 286 -2.06 0.78 -12.10
C ASP A 286 -0.62 1.29 -12.21
N LEU A 287 -0.04 1.29 -13.42
CA LEU A 287 1.29 1.83 -13.66
C LEU A 287 1.37 3.34 -13.34
N ALA A 288 0.30 4.07 -13.65
CA ALA A 288 0.20 5.50 -13.36
C ALA A 288 0.01 5.80 -11.86
N PHE A 289 -0.53 4.86 -11.09
CA PHE A 289 -0.70 5.00 -9.63
C PHE A 289 0.60 4.81 -8.83
N MET A 290 1.59 4.09 -9.36
CA MET A 290 2.82 3.78 -8.63
C MET A 290 3.59 5.01 -8.11
N PRO A 291 3.78 6.09 -8.90
CA PRO A 291 4.39 7.31 -8.39
C PRO A 291 3.61 7.93 -7.23
N ILE A 292 2.27 7.89 -7.26
CA ILE A 292 1.41 8.43 -6.20
C ILE A 292 1.68 7.69 -4.88
N ILE A 293 1.69 6.35 -4.92
CA ILE A 293 1.99 5.49 -3.75
C ILE A 293 3.41 5.76 -3.24
N GLY A 294 4.39 5.88 -4.14
CA GLY A 294 5.77 6.15 -3.76
C GLY A 294 5.96 7.48 -3.05
N VAL A 295 5.33 8.55 -3.53
CA VAL A 295 5.36 9.88 -2.90
C VAL A 295 4.60 9.86 -1.57
N SER A 296 3.47 9.18 -1.47
CA SER A 296 2.70 9.01 -0.24
C SER A 296 3.53 8.33 0.85
N ASN A 297 4.22 7.24 0.51
CA ASN A 297 5.12 6.52 1.41
C ASN A 297 6.31 7.37 1.89
N ALA A 298 6.75 8.35 1.08
CA ALA A 298 7.80 9.30 1.44
C ALA A 298 7.26 10.43 2.33
N LEU A 299 6.05 10.93 2.04
CA LEU A 299 5.46 12.06 2.75
C LEU A 299 5.10 11.72 4.21
N LEU A 300 4.55 10.52 4.45
CA LEU A 300 4.09 10.09 5.77
C LEU A 300 5.16 10.27 6.87
N PRO A 301 6.40 9.74 6.75
CA PRO A 301 7.44 9.94 7.77
C PRO A 301 7.93 11.38 7.86
N VAL A 302 7.94 12.14 6.76
CA VAL A 302 8.32 13.57 6.78
C VAL A 302 7.30 14.37 7.60
N VAL A 303 6.00 14.10 7.42
CA VAL A 303 4.93 14.73 8.21
C VAL A 303 5.04 14.31 9.67
N GLY A 304 5.15 13.01 9.97
CA GLY A 304 5.25 12.50 11.34
C GLY A 304 6.43 13.09 12.11
N TYR A 305 7.62 13.13 11.50
CA TYR A 305 8.81 13.73 12.11
C TYR A 305 8.61 15.22 12.41
N ASN A 306 8.22 16.02 11.42
CA ASN A 306 8.07 17.47 11.60
C ASN A 306 6.90 17.81 12.55
N PHE A 307 5.89 16.95 12.64
CA PHE A 307 4.84 17.03 13.65
C PHE A 307 5.41 16.82 15.07
N GLY A 308 6.20 15.75 15.27
CA GLY A 308 6.88 15.51 16.55
C GLY A 308 7.86 16.59 16.94
N ALA A 309 8.60 17.16 15.98
CA ALA A 309 9.54 18.25 16.17
C ALA A 309 8.86 19.63 16.36
N GLY A 310 7.53 19.74 16.28
CA GLY A 310 6.82 21.02 16.36
C GLY A 310 7.08 21.95 15.18
N ASN A 311 7.65 21.47 14.07
CA ASN A 311 8.00 22.30 12.91
C ASN A 311 6.83 22.36 11.91
N GLU A 312 5.77 23.04 12.32
CA GLU A 312 4.55 23.20 11.52
C GLU A 312 4.80 23.82 10.13
N LYS A 313 5.68 24.82 10.05
CA LYS A 313 5.99 25.47 8.75
C LYS A 313 6.56 24.48 7.76
N ARG A 314 7.50 23.65 8.20
CA ARG A 314 8.16 22.66 7.34
C ARG A 314 7.20 21.52 6.98
N LEU A 315 6.36 21.08 7.92
CA LEU A 315 5.32 20.07 7.71
C LEU A 315 4.41 20.50 6.54
N TRP A 316 3.80 21.67 6.64
CA TRP A 316 2.86 22.14 5.62
C TRP A 316 3.55 22.47 4.29
N SER A 317 4.81 22.91 4.32
CA SER A 317 5.61 23.08 3.10
C SER A 317 5.86 21.74 2.40
N ALA A 318 6.13 20.67 3.16
CA ALA A 318 6.31 19.33 2.60
C ALA A 318 5.00 18.81 1.97
N VAL A 319 3.86 18.96 2.66
CA VAL A 319 2.54 18.59 2.13
C VAL A 319 2.24 19.36 0.83
N ARG A 320 2.39 20.68 0.85
CA ARG A 320 2.14 21.52 -0.34
C ARG A 320 3.04 21.12 -1.50
N LEU A 321 4.33 20.94 -1.26
CA LEU A 321 5.29 20.58 -2.30
C LEU A 321 4.99 19.21 -2.89
N SER A 322 4.66 18.23 -2.06
CA SER A 322 4.27 16.88 -2.51
C SER A 322 2.99 16.93 -3.35
N CYS A 323 1.96 17.65 -2.89
CA CYS A 323 0.70 17.80 -3.65
C CYS A 323 0.93 18.45 -5.01
N ILE A 324 1.65 19.59 -5.07
CA ILE A 324 1.91 20.28 -6.32
C ILE A 324 2.79 19.44 -7.25
N GLY A 325 3.84 18.83 -6.71
CA GLY A 325 4.77 18.03 -7.50
C GLY A 325 4.12 16.80 -8.11
N ILE A 326 3.34 16.04 -7.30
CA ILE A 326 2.66 14.84 -7.82
C ILE A 326 1.51 15.21 -8.76
N MET A 327 0.77 16.29 -8.48
CA MET A 327 -0.30 16.76 -9.35
C MET A 327 0.25 17.18 -10.74
N ALA A 328 1.36 17.91 -10.77
CA ALA A 328 2.02 18.27 -12.02
C ALA A 328 2.53 17.04 -12.79
N ALA A 329 3.15 16.09 -12.10
CA ALA A 329 3.61 14.84 -12.71
C ALA A 329 2.44 14.01 -13.27
N MET A 330 1.34 13.92 -12.53
CA MET A 330 0.15 13.20 -12.99
C MET A 330 -0.57 13.91 -14.13
N ALA A 331 -0.63 15.25 -14.13
CA ALA A 331 -1.17 16.01 -15.24
C ALA A 331 -0.37 15.78 -16.53
N MET A 332 0.96 15.73 -16.44
CA MET A 332 1.82 15.40 -17.59
C MET A 332 1.57 13.94 -18.04
N LEU A 333 1.43 13.02 -17.10
CA LEU A 333 1.15 11.61 -17.41
C LEU A 333 -0.25 11.44 -18.03
N THR A 334 -1.26 12.21 -17.60
CA THR A 334 -2.58 12.25 -18.25
C THR A 334 -2.45 12.60 -19.73
N VAL A 335 -1.66 13.60 -20.08
CA VAL A 335 -1.44 13.96 -21.51
C VAL A 335 -0.84 12.79 -22.28
N VAL A 336 0.11 12.06 -21.70
CA VAL A 336 0.70 10.87 -22.33
C VAL A 336 -0.37 9.80 -22.57
N TYR A 337 -1.20 9.51 -21.56
CA TYR A 337 -2.26 8.51 -21.70
C TYR A 337 -3.36 8.93 -22.66
N GLU A 338 -3.70 10.22 -22.74
CA GLU A 338 -4.67 10.74 -23.72
C GLU A 338 -4.19 10.59 -25.17
N VAL A 339 -2.90 10.93 -25.40
CA VAL A 339 -2.31 10.86 -26.75
C VAL A 339 -2.09 9.41 -27.18
N PHE A 340 -1.54 8.57 -26.27
CA PHE A 340 -1.12 7.22 -26.57
C PHE A 340 -2.11 6.14 -26.12
N ALA A 341 -3.36 6.49 -25.73
CA ALA A 341 -4.36 5.53 -25.27
C ALA A 341 -4.56 4.32 -26.21
N PRO A 342 -4.69 4.47 -27.55
CA PRO A 342 -4.84 3.33 -28.44
C PRO A 342 -3.63 2.40 -28.43
N GLN A 343 -2.42 2.96 -28.41
CA GLN A 343 -1.17 2.19 -28.35
C GLN A 343 -1.02 1.46 -27.03
N ILE A 344 -1.34 2.13 -25.92
CA ILE A 344 -1.29 1.54 -24.57
C ILE A 344 -2.28 0.38 -24.46
N VAL A 345 -3.53 0.57 -24.88
CA VAL A 345 -4.54 -0.51 -24.90
C VAL A 345 -4.15 -1.63 -25.81
N GLY A 346 -3.57 -1.31 -26.99
CA GLY A 346 -3.08 -2.29 -27.96
C GLY A 346 -1.97 -3.22 -27.47
N LEU A 347 -1.25 -2.84 -26.38
CA LEU A 347 -0.29 -3.74 -25.71
C LEU A 347 -0.98 -4.88 -24.95
N PHE A 348 -2.25 -4.70 -24.57
CA PHE A 348 -3.00 -5.68 -23.76
C PHE A 348 -4.01 -6.50 -24.56
N SER A 349 -4.54 -5.95 -25.68
CA SER A 349 -5.52 -6.65 -26.52
C SER A 349 -5.41 -6.21 -27.98
N HIS A 350 -5.60 -7.18 -28.88
CA HIS A 350 -5.73 -6.94 -30.34
C HIS A 350 -7.16 -7.08 -30.82
N ASP A 351 -8.12 -7.40 -29.97
CA ASP A 351 -9.53 -7.45 -30.27
C ASP A 351 -10.08 -6.04 -30.50
N SER A 352 -10.59 -5.78 -31.69
CA SER A 352 -11.07 -4.47 -32.12
C SER A 352 -12.24 -3.95 -31.29
N GLU A 353 -13.15 -4.83 -30.83
CA GLU A 353 -14.30 -4.44 -30.04
C GLU A 353 -13.84 -4.06 -28.61
N VAL A 354 -12.94 -4.85 -28.03
CA VAL A 354 -12.37 -4.59 -26.71
C VAL A 354 -11.54 -3.31 -26.74
N VAL A 355 -10.71 -3.09 -27.76
CA VAL A 355 -9.90 -1.86 -27.91
C VAL A 355 -10.81 -0.64 -28.05
N ALA A 356 -11.87 -0.72 -28.87
CA ALA A 356 -12.81 0.39 -29.07
C ALA A 356 -13.54 0.79 -27.76
N ALA A 357 -13.81 -0.17 -26.86
CA ALA A 357 -14.40 0.09 -25.56
C ALA A 357 -13.38 0.53 -24.52
N ALA A 358 -12.15 -0.03 -24.52
CA ALA A 358 -11.13 0.23 -23.51
C ALA A 358 -10.46 1.61 -23.66
N VAL A 359 -10.30 2.12 -24.89
CA VAL A 359 -9.68 3.45 -25.12
C VAL A 359 -10.48 4.57 -24.46
N PRO A 360 -11.80 4.70 -24.66
CA PRO A 360 -12.58 5.71 -23.92
C PRO A 360 -12.57 5.48 -22.41
N ALA A 361 -12.67 4.23 -21.93
CA ALA A 361 -12.61 3.91 -20.51
C ALA A 361 -11.29 4.38 -19.88
N LEU A 362 -10.16 4.14 -20.56
CA LEU A 362 -8.83 4.57 -20.11
C LEU A 362 -8.71 6.09 -20.08
N ARG A 363 -9.12 6.79 -21.15
CA ARG A 363 -9.07 8.25 -21.22
C ARG A 363 -9.91 8.90 -20.13
N ILE A 364 -11.16 8.48 -19.97
CA ILE A 364 -12.06 8.99 -18.95
C ILE A 364 -11.47 8.72 -17.55
N GLY A 365 -11.01 7.51 -17.29
CA GLY A 365 -10.42 7.14 -16.00
C GLY A 365 -9.15 7.94 -15.67
N MET A 366 -8.30 8.22 -16.67
CA MET A 366 -7.06 8.97 -16.48
C MET A 366 -7.26 10.48 -16.37
N ALA A 367 -8.40 11.03 -16.78
CA ALA A 367 -8.67 12.46 -16.73
C ALA A 367 -8.60 13.06 -15.31
N SER A 368 -8.91 12.27 -14.27
CA SER A 368 -8.91 12.71 -12.87
C SER A 368 -7.67 12.33 -12.08
N ILE A 369 -6.70 11.61 -12.65
CA ILE A 369 -5.56 11.09 -11.88
C ILE A 369 -4.74 12.21 -11.23
N ALA A 370 -4.70 13.38 -11.84
CA ALA A 370 -4.07 14.57 -11.27
C ALA A 370 -4.80 15.11 -10.02
N LEU A 371 -6.10 14.83 -9.86
CA LEU A 371 -6.90 15.20 -8.70
C LEU A 371 -6.90 14.12 -7.62
N ILE A 372 -6.79 12.84 -8.00
CA ILE A 372 -6.62 11.74 -7.04
C ILE A 372 -5.31 11.90 -6.27
N ALA A 373 -4.22 12.27 -6.93
CA ALA A 373 -2.90 12.30 -6.33
C ALA A 373 -2.82 13.16 -5.05
N PRO A 374 -3.34 14.41 -4.99
CA PRO A 374 -3.42 15.17 -3.75
C PRO A 374 -4.28 14.52 -2.67
N ASN A 375 -5.37 13.81 -3.03
CA ASN A 375 -6.19 13.10 -2.05
C ASN A 375 -5.39 12.05 -1.28
N VAL A 376 -4.57 11.27 -1.98
CA VAL A 376 -3.68 10.29 -1.36
C VAL A 376 -2.66 10.97 -0.45
N MET A 377 -2.12 12.14 -0.85
CA MET A 377 -1.22 12.94 0.00
C MET A 377 -1.94 13.46 1.27
N PHE A 378 -3.21 13.85 1.17
CA PHE A 378 -3.98 14.28 2.33
C PHE A 378 -4.20 13.13 3.31
N VAL A 379 -4.53 11.93 2.83
CA VAL A 379 -4.66 10.72 3.67
C VAL A 379 -3.33 10.43 4.38
N ALA A 380 -2.21 10.40 3.65
CA ALA A 380 -0.87 10.20 4.24
C ALA A 380 -0.53 11.29 5.27
N THR A 381 -0.94 12.54 5.03
CA THR A 381 -0.77 13.64 5.98
C THR A 381 -1.54 13.37 7.27
N PHE A 382 -2.81 12.98 7.21
CA PHE A 382 -3.60 12.65 8.40
C PHE A 382 -3.05 11.42 9.13
N GLN A 383 -2.54 10.42 8.42
CA GLN A 383 -1.85 9.28 9.02
C GLN A 383 -0.58 9.74 9.77
N GLY A 384 0.27 10.58 9.15
CA GLY A 384 1.47 11.16 9.76
C GLY A 384 1.16 12.04 10.98
N LEU A 385 0.02 12.73 11.00
CA LEU A 385 -0.50 13.48 12.14
C LEU A 385 -1.11 12.57 13.23
N SER A 386 -1.05 11.25 13.09
CA SER A 386 -1.70 10.25 13.97
C SER A 386 -3.22 10.37 14.03
N MET A 387 -3.84 10.96 13.01
CA MET A 387 -5.29 11.14 12.86
C MET A 387 -5.93 10.04 12.00
N GLY A 388 -5.69 8.77 12.34
CA GLY A 388 -6.12 7.60 11.56
C GLY A 388 -7.63 7.57 11.28
N LYS A 389 -8.48 7.99 12.21
CA LYS A 389 -9.95 8.07 12.01
C LYS A 389 -10.33 9.05 10.90
N THR A 390 -9.65 10.20 10.82
CA THR A 390 -9.90 11.19 9.76
C THR A 390 -9.42 10.67 8.41
N ALA A 391 -8.25 10.00 8.37
CA ALA A 391 -7.75 9.37 7.17
C ALA A 391 -8.75 8.31 6.64
N LEU A 392 -9.26 7.44 7.52
CA LEU A 392 -10.28 6.46 7.17
C LEU A 392 -11.58 7.11 6.67
N LEU A 393 -12.06 8.15 7.37
CA LEU A 393 -13.27 8.85 6.95
C LEU A 393 -13.14 9.38 5.52
N LEU A 394 -12.01 9.99 5.17
CA LEU A 394 -11.75 10.48 3.81
C LEU A 394 -11.72 9.35 2.79
N ALA A 395 -11.09 8.22 3.13
CA ALA A 395 -11.05 7.05 2.27
C ALA A 395 -12.45 6.44 2.06
N LEU A 396 -13.23 6.26 3.14
CA LEU A 396 -14.61 5.76 3.06
C LEU A 396 -15.53 6.72 2.28
N THR A 397 -15.34 8.04 2.46
CA THR A 397 -16.07 9.04 1.69
C THR A 397 -15.80 8.87 0.21
N ARG A 398 -14.55 8.66 -0.19
CA ARG A 398 -14.19 8.44 -1.59
C ARG A 398 -14.86 7.19 -2.16
N GLN A 399 -14.73 6.05 -1.49
CA GLN A 399 -15.13 4.77 -2.04
C GLN A 399 -16.65 4.51 -1.93
N PHE A 400 -17.22 4.68 -0.74
CA PHE A 400 -18.60 4.29 -0.49
C PHE A 400 -19.60 5.43 -0.51
N LEU A 401 -19.24 6.62 0.00
CA LEU A 401 -20.19 7.73 0.08
C LEU A 401 -20.30 8.49 -1.23
N VAL A 402 -19.27 8.48 -2.08
CA VAL A 402 -19.25 9.22 -3.33
C VAL A 402 -19.21 8.30 -4.53
N PHE A 403 -18.14 7.45 -4.67
CA PHE A 403 -17.94 6.66 -5.88
C PHE A 403 -19.07 5.66 -6.14
N VAL A 404 -19.40 4.79 -5.19
CA VAL A 404 -20.43 3.76 -5.40
C VAL A 404 -21.79 4.35 -5.75
N PRO A 405 -22.32 5.37 -5.02
CA PRO A 405 -23.59 6.00 -5.43
C PRO A 405 -23.54 6.68 -6.79
N LEU A 406 -22.41 7.34 -7.14
CA LEU A 406 -22.26 7.97 -8.45
C LEU A 406 -22.21 6.95 -9.59
N VAL A 407 -21.61 5.79 -9.36
CA VAL A 407 -21.60 4.71 -10.36
C VAL A 407 -23.02 4.30 -10.73
N TYR A 408 -23.88 4.00 -9.74
CA TYR A 408 -25.27 3.62 -9.98
C TYR A 408 -26.11 4.77 -10.56
N LEU A 409 -25.89 6.01 -10.10
CA LEU A 409 -26.61 7.18 -10.59
C LEU A 409 -26.25 7.47 -12.06
N PHE A 410 -24.97 7.51 -12.38
CA PHE A 410 -24.52 7.89 -13.72
C PHE A 410 -24.72 6.75 -14.73
N GLU A 411 -24.58 5.50 -14.27
CA GLU A 411 -24.97 4.34 -15.10
C GLU A 411 -26.45 4.41 -15.48
N HIS A 412 -27.31 4.72 -14.54
CA HIS A 412 -28.76 4.88 -14.83
C HIS A 412 -29.05 6.03 -15.81
N LEU A 413 -28.28 7.14 -15.75
CA LEU A 413 -28.50 8.32 -16.60
C LEU A 413 -27.87 8.18 -17.99
N TRP A 414 -26.67 7.61 -18.09
CA TRP A 414 -25.86 7.62 -19.32
C TRP A 414 -25.31 6.24 -19.70
N GLY A 415 -25.81 5.17 -19.09
CA GLY A 415 -25.39 3.80 -19.37
C GLY A 415 -23.92 3.57 -19.05
N LEU A 416 -23.25 2.76 -19.87
CA LEU A 416 -21.87 2.36 -19.68
C LEU A 416 -20.89 3.55 -19.57
N THR A 417 -21.06 4.56 -20.42
CA THR A 417 -20.25 5.78 -20.37
C THR A 417 -20.42 6.51 -19.04
N GLY A 418 -21.65 6.51 -18.49
CA GLY A 418 -21.94 7.08 -17.18
C GLY A 418 -21.17 6.37 -16.07
N ALA A 419 -21.11 5.03 -16.10
CA ALA A 419 -20.33 4.27 -15.13
C ALA A 419 -18.84 4.65 -15.15
N TRP A 420 -18.25 4.90 -16.32
CA TRP A 420 -16.87 5.36 -16.44
C TRP A 420 -16.68 6.79 -15.94
N VAL A 421 -17.59 7.71 -16.28
CA VAL A 421 -17.55 9.12 -15.83
C VAL A 421 -17.74 9.25 -14.31
N ALA A 422 -18.34 8.27 -13.65
CA ALA A 422 -18.45 8.25 -12.18
C ALA A 422 -17.08 8.28 -11.47
N MET A 423 -16.02 7.72 -12.08
CA MET A 423 -14.66 7.76 -11.51
C MET A 423 -14.14 9.21 -11.40
N PRO A 424 -13.96 9.96 -12.49
CA PRO A 424 -13.46 11.33 -12.41
C PRO A 424 -14.39 12.28 -11.65
N ALA A 425 -15.71 12.07 -11.71
CA ALA A 425 -16.65 12.86 -10.93
C ALA A 425 -16.48 12.63 -9.43
N SER A 426 -16.33 11.37 -9.01
CA SER A 426 -16.03 11.01 -7.62
C SER A 426 -14.72 11.66 -7.15
N ASP A 427 -13.66 11.51 -7.92
CA ASP A 427 -12.35 12.04 -7.56
C ASP A 427 -12.35 13.56 -7.40
N THR A 428 -13.09 14.26 -8.27
CA THR A 428 -13.26 15.71 -8.21
C THR A 428 -14.02 16.13 -6.94
N LEU A 429 -15.13 15.47 -6.64
CA LEU A 429 -15.93 15.77 -5.43
C LEU A 429 -15.11 15.49 -4.16
N VAL A 430 -14.43 14.37 -4.12
CA VAL A 430 -13.61 13.99 -2.96
C VAL A 430 -12.40 14.90 -2.81
N PHE A 431 -11.81 15.37 -3.91
CA PHE A 431 -10.75 16.38 -3.84
C PHE A 431 -11.25 17.65 -3.13
N ILE A 432 -12.42 18.16 -3.50
CA ILE A 432 -13.03 19.36 -2.87
C ILE A 432 -13.27 19.12 -1.37
N ILE A 433 -13.85 17.98 -1.03
CA ILE A 433 -14.14 17.60 0.37
C ILE A 433 -12.84 17.50 1.17
N SER A 434 -11.87 16.73 0.65
CA SER A 434 -10.58 16.50 1.32
C SER A 434 -9.76 17.77 1.46
N PHE A 435 -9.80 18.65 0.45
CA PHE A 435 -9.18 19.98 0.51
C PHE A 435 -9.80 20.83 1.62
N GLY A 436 -11.11 20.79 1.78
CA GLY A 436 -11.80 21.46 2.90
C GLY A 436 -11.32 20.96 4.27
N PHE A 437 -11.17 19.63 4.44
CA PHE A 437 -10.67 19.04 5.69
C PHE A 437 -9.21 19.44 5.97
N ILE A 438 -8.32 19.35 4.97
CA ILE A 438 -6.90 19.69 5.16
C ILE A 438 -6.71 21.19 5.40
N TYR A 439 -7.46 22.05 4.71
CA TYR A 439 -7.45 23.48 4.91
C TYR A 439 -7.96 23.91 6.29
N ARG A 440 -9.04 23.29 6.77
CA ARG A 440 -9.54 23.46 8.14
C ARG A 440 -8.48 23.08 9.16
N GLN A 441 -7.83 21.93 8.98
CA GLN A 441 -6.77 21.46 9.88
C GLN A 441 -5.56 22.42 9.88
N TYR A 442 -5.17 22.91 8.71
CA TYR A 442 -4.11 23.92 8.57
C TYR A 442 -4.45 25.19 9.34
N ARG A 443 -5.68 25.74 9.16
CA ARG A 443 -6.15 26.95 9.85
C ARG A 443 -6.19 26.77 11.37
N LEU A 444 -6.75 25.65 11.85
CA LEU A 444 -6.82 25.38 13.29
C LEU A 444 -5.44 25.36 13.93
N ARG A 445 -4.45 24.78 13.27
CA ARG A 445 -3.08 24.71 13.80
C ARG A 445 -2.35 26.05 13.75
N GLN A 446 -2.63 26.88 12.78
CA GLN A 446 -2.11 28.26 12.75
C GLN A 446 -2.67 29.12 13.89
N GLN A 447 -3.96 28.96 14.22
CA GLN A 447 -4.63 29.76 15.25
C GLN A 447 -4.22 29.33 16.67
N THR A 448 -3.97 28.06 16.89
CA THR A 448 -3.60 27.57 18.23
C THR A 448 -2.19 27.99 18.65
N GLY A 449 -1.33 28.44 17.73
CA GLY A 449 0.03 28.94 18.07
C GLY A 449 0.90 27.92 18.81
N VAL A 450 0.33 26.75 19.07
CA VAL A 450 0.90 25.70 19.90
C VAL A 450 1.88 24.91 19.05
N GLY A 451 3.10 25.43 18.97
CA GLY A 451 4.19 24.48 19.08
C GLY A 451 3.88 23.66 20.33
N VAL A 452 3.71 22.34 20.17
CA VAL A 452 3.51 21.43 21.29
C VAL A 452 4.66 21.68 22.27
N THR A 453 4.44 22.55 23.24
CA THR A 453 5.26 22.58 24.45
C THR A 453 5.06 21.20 25.03
N HIS A 454 6.09 20.41 25.03
CA HIS A 454 6.20 19.20 25.80
C HIS A 454 5.57 19.44 27.19
N GLN A 455 4.34 18.97 27.40
CA GLN A 455 3.96 18.56 28.73
C GLN A 455 4.61 17.19 28.92
N PRO A 456 5.69 17.08 29.71
CA PRO A 456 6.22 15.78 30.07
C PRO A 456 5.10 15.05 30.79
N ASP A 457 4.86 13.81 30.40
CA ASP A 457 3.94 12.89 31.06
C ASP A 457 4.14 13.01 32.59
N PRO A 458 3.09 13.27 33.37
CA PRO A 458 3.21 13.43 34.83
C PRO A 458 3.75 12.17 35.53
N VAL A 459 3.82 11.02 34.84
CA VAL A 459 4.35 9.76 35.35
C VAL A 459 5.90 9.71 35.39
N ALA A 460 6.60 10.51 34.56
CA ALA A 460 8.07 10.50 34.49
C ALA A 460 8.75 11.26 35.67
N ARG A 461 7.98 11.92 36.56
CA ARG A 461 8.51 12.64 37.72
C ARG A 461 8.56 11.83 39.02
N SER A 462 7.96 10.62 39.07
CA SER A 462 7.97 9.81 40.31
C SER A 462 9.24 8.97 40.52
N ASP A 463 10.02 8.69 39.46
CA ASP A 463 11.16 7.76 39.53
C ASP A 463 12.55 8.44 39.65
N ARG A 464 12.60 9.75 39.87
CA ARG A 464 13.87 10.48 40.14
C ARG A 464 14.06 10.89 41.59
N LYS A 465 13.30 10.33 42.53
CA LYS A 465 13.50 10.50 43.96
C LYS A 465 13.43 9.14 44.67
N THR A 466 14.42 8.29 44.45
CA THR A 466 14.97 7.33 45.45
C THR A 466 16.37 6.98 44.97
#